data_8d140442754f16dd5d7e7054395468a6
#
_entry.id   8d140442754f16dd5d7e7054395468a6
#
_cell.length_a   1.000
_cell.length_b   1.000
_cell.length_c   1.000
_cell.angle_alpha   90.00
_cell.angle_beta   90.00
_cell.angle_gamma   90.00
#
_symmetry.space_group_name_H-M   'P 1'
#
loop_
_entity.id
_entity.type
_entity.pdbx_description
1 polymer ?
#
loop_
_entity_poly.entity_id
_entity_poly.type
_entity_poly.pdbx_seq_one_letter_code
_entity_poly.pdbx_strand_id
1 'polypeptide(L)'
;IEYKGGDMLYVPVEQMDVLSKYVGQDNPSLSKIGGAEFERVKERVRQSLKKMAFDLKQLYAERSSRKGFRFPENAVMMQEFEDAFQYEETPDQLSSIAEIKADMCSDKVMDRLLCGDVGYGKTEVALRAAYLCVLGGKQAAIMCPSTILSEQHYNTACARFADFGVRVEKLNRFKSPKEQQKTLKMLADGDIDIIIGTHRLLSDDVKFYDLGLLVLDEEQRFGVEHKEKIKHIKNDIDCLTMTATPI
;
A
#
# COMPACT_ATOMS: atom_id res chain seq x y z
N ILE A 1 25.61 2.17 31.26
CA ILE A 1 24.16 2.12 31.41
C ILE A 1 23.86 1.66 32.81
N GLU A 2 23.11 2.44 33.57
CA GLU A 2 22.73 2.12 34.94
C GLU A 2 21.38 1.37 34.95
N TYR A 3 21.34 0.27 35.74
CA TYR A 3 20.17 -0.55 35.96
C TYR A 3 19.60 -0.33 37.36
N LYS A 4 18.39 -0.84 37.60
CA LYS A 4 17.75 -0.77 38.93
C LYS A 4 18.60 -1.49 39.98
N GLY A 5 19.04 -0.79 41.03
CA GLY A 5 19.88 -1.32 42.09
C GLY A 5 21.34 -0.88 42.01
N GLY A 6 21.69 0.00 41.06
CA GLY A 6 23.06 0.51 40.92
C GLY A 6 24.00 -0.36 40.11
N ASP A 7 23.46 -1.45 39.48
CA ASP A 7 24.26 -2.28 38.58
C ASP A 7 24.61 -1.49 37.30
N MET A 8 25.87 -1.55 36.86
CA MET A 8 26.38 -0.82 35.69
C MET A 8 26.76 -1.80 34.57
N LEU A 9 26.22 -1.56 33.36
CA LEU A 9 26.65 -2.23 32.14
C LEU A 9 27.54 -1.31 31.32
N TYR A 10 28.75 -1.72 31.04
CA TYR A 10 29.71 -1.01 30.19
C TYR A 10 29.59 -1.55 28.76
N VAL A 11 29.30 -0.66 27.81
CA VAL A 11 29.20 -1.01 26.38
C VAL A 11 30.41 -0.39 25.67
N PRO A 12 31.23 -1.18 24.96
CA PRO A 12 32.32 -0.67 24.15
C PRO A 12 31.82 0.31 23.08
N VAL A 13 32.65 1.30 22.71
CA VAL A 13 32.27 2.31 21.70
C VAL A 13 31.97 1.68 20.36
N GLU A 14 32.63 0.56 20.02
CA GLU A 14 32.43 -0.21 18.78
C GLU A 14 31.04 -0.88 18.71
N GLN A 15 30.33 -0.97 19.84
CA GLN A 15 28.99 -1.56 19.94
C GLN A 15 27.91 -0.54 20.27
N MET A 16 28.14 0.75 19.99
CA MET A 16 27.16 1.81 20.25
C MET A 16 25.91 1.68 19.36
N ASP A 17 25.99 1.04 18.23
CA ASP A 17 24.89 0.70 17.32
C ASP A 17 23.81 -0.21 17.96
N VAL A 18 24.19 -0.97 19.01
CA VAL A 18 23.25 -1.78 19.81
C VAL A 18 22.39 -0.91 20.73
N LEU A 19 22.79 0.34 20.97
CA LEU A 19 22.08 1.27 21.84
C LEU A 19 21.11 2.12 21.04
N SER A 20 19.86 2.18 21.48
CA SER A 20 18.88 3.10 20.94
C SER A 20 18.40 4.07 22.00
N LYS A 21 18.11 5.32 21.58
CA LYS A 21 17.49 6.29 22.47
C LYS A 21 16.12 5.77 22.91
N TYR A 22 15.88 5.78 24.22
CA TYR A 22 14.56 5.43 24.74
C TYR A 22 13.49 6.41 24.24
N VAL A 23 12.46 5.88 23.61
CA VAL A 23 11.29 6.63 23.12
C VAL A 23 10.09 6.10 23.87
N GLY A 24 9.77 6.68 25.04
CA GLY A 24 8.67 6.23 25.89
C GLY A 24 8.33 7.27 26.95
N GLN A 25 7.72 6.86 28.06
CA GLN A 25 7.34 7.75 29.16
C GLN A 25 8.56 8.43 29.81
N ASP A 26 8.38 9.65 30.31
CA ASP A 26 9.46 10.48 30.90
C ASP A 26 10.17 9.83 32.11
N ASN A 27 9.57 8.81 32.73
CA ASN A 27 10.13 8.07 33.86
C ASN A 27 10.01 6.54 33.65
N PRO A 28 10.91 5.92 32.87
CA PRO A 28 10.89 4.49 32.67
C PRO A 28 11.25 3.74 33.96
N SER A 29 10.53 2.67 34.26
CA SER A 29 10.95 1.75 35.33
C SER A 29 12.20 1.01 34.91
N LEU A 30 13.31 1.24 35.61
CA LEU A 30 14.57 0.55 35.32
C LEU A 30 14.45 -0.95 35.66
N SER A 31 14.94 -1.80 34.74
CA SER A 31 15.02 -3.24 34.94
C SER A 31 16.26 -3.61 35.77
N LYS A 32 16.24 -4.75 36.46
CA LYS A 32 17.41 -5.33 37.16
C LYS A 32 18.14 -6.30 36.22
N ILE A 33 19.47 -6.26 36.18
CA ILE A 33 20.28 -7.21 35.39
C ILE A 33 20.02 -8.65 35.91
N GLY A 34 19.69 -9.57 35.00
CA GLY A 34 19.40 -10.94 35.33
C GLY A 34 18.08 -11.15 36.09
N GLY A 35 17.22 -10.14 36.17
CA GLY A 35 15.95 -10.26 36.89
C GLY A 35 14.90 -11.04 36.12
N ALA A 36 14.09 -11.83 36.85
CA ALA A 36 12.97 -12.59 36.27
C ALA A 36 11.91 -11.71 35.56
N GLU A 37 11.90 -10.44 35.88
CA GLU A 37 10.99 -9.45 35.27
C GLU A 37 11.32 -9.22 33.78
N PHE A 38 12.59 -9.11 33.43
CA PHE A 38 13.04 -8.98 32.04
C PHE A 38 12.74 -10.24 31.23
N GLU A 39 12.97 -11.43 31.79
CA GLU A 39 12.62 -12.70 31.12
C GLU A 39 11.11 -12.85 30.90
N ARG A 40 10.28 -12.40 31.84
CA ARG A 40 8.81 -12.37 31.65
C ARG A 40 8.37 -11.41 30.54
N VAL A 41 8.98 -10.22 30.46
CA VAL A 41 8.69 -9.27 29.37
C VAL A 41 9.13 -9.86 28.04
N LYS A 42 10.34 -10.41 27.95
CA LYS A 42 10.89 -11.06 26.76
C LYS A 42 10.00 -12.21 26.29
N GLU A 43 9.54 -13.08 27.21
CA GLU A 43 8.65 -14.19 26.85
C GLU A 43 7.27 -13.69 26.37
N ARG A 44 6.72 -12.65 27.00
CA ARG A 44 5.47 -12.01 26.55
C ARG A 44 5.59 -11.45 25.14
N VAL A 45 6.70 -10.74 24.85
CA VAL A 45 6.97 -10.22 23.51
C VAL A 45 7.13 -11.37 22.51
N ARG A 46 7.87 -12.43 22.88
CA ARG A 46 8.05 -13.62 22.03
C ARG A 46 6.73 -14.32 21.71
N GLN A 47 5.83 -14.45 22.68
CA GLN A 47 4.49 -15.02 22.47
C GLN A 47 3.63 -14.12 21.59
N SER A 48 3.69 -12.80 21.78
CA SER A 48 2.99 -11.83 20.91
C SER A 48 3.49 -11.89 19.47
N LEU A 49 4.81 -11.98 19.26
CA LEU A 49 5.39 -12.13 17.92
C LEU A 49 5.01 -13.45 17.26
N LYS A 50 5.02 -14.58 18.03
CA LYS A 50 4.57 -15.87 17.51
C LYS A 50 3.10 -15.85 17.09
N LYS A 51 2.23 -15.23 17.89
CA LYS A 51 0.81 -15.06 17.55
C LYS A 51 0.67 -14.23 16.28
N MET A 52 1.35 -13.10 16.21
CA MET A 52 1.32 -12.21 15.02
C MET A 52 1.81 -12.93 13.76
N ALA A 53 2.89 -13.71 13.85
CA ALA A 53 3.39 -14.52 12.73
C ALA A 53 2.40 -15.62 12.31
N PHE A 54 1.71 -16.24 13.26
CA PHE A 54 0.67 -17.22 12.97
C PHE A 54 -0.54 -16.60 12.28
N ASP A 55 -1.03 -15.46 12.80
CA ASP A 55 -2.15 -14.72 12.23
C ASP A 55 -1.83 -14.25 10.78
N LEU A 56 -0.61 -13.77 10.55
CA LEU A 56 -0.14 -13.43 9.20
C LEU A 56 -0.11 -14.65 8.27
N LYS A 57 0.44 -15.77 8.73
CA LYS A 57 0.48 -17.02 7.94
C LYS A 57 -0.93 -17.49 7.57
N GLN A 58 -1.87 -17.40 8.49
CA GLN A 58 -3.27 -17.76 8.24
C GLN A 58 -3.89 -16.83 7.18
N LEU A 59 -3.71 -15.51 7.29
CA LEU A 59 -4.17 -14.53 6.31
C LEU A 59 -3.61 -14.82 4.91
N TYR A 60 -2.31 -15.11 4.81
CA TYR A 60 -1.69 -15.49 3.53
C TYR A 60 -2.26 -16.80 2.97
N ALA A 61 -2.49 -17.80 3.82
CA ALA A 61 -3.06 -19.07 3.41
C ALA A 61 -4.51 -18.92 2.91
N GLU A 62 -5.34 -18.16 3.63
CA GLU A 62 -6.71 -17.85 3.22
C GLU A 62 -6.74 -17.11 1.89
N ARG A 63 -5.88 -16.11 1.72
CA ARG A 63 -5.76 -15.35 0.48
C ARG A 63 -5.30 -16.23 -0.69
N SER A 64 -4.29 -17.07 -0.48
CA SER A 64 -3.77 -17.98 -1.52
C SER A 64 -4.79 -19.02 -2.00
N SER A 65 -5.81 -19.31 -1.18
CA SER A 65 -6.90 -20.23 -1.53
C SER A 65 -8.06 -19.55 -2.29
N ARG A 66 -8.10 -18.21 -2.30
CA ARG A 66 -9.15 -17.46 -3.01
C ARG A 66 -8.84 -17.35 -4.49
N LYS A 67 -9.88 -17.40 -5.30
CA LYS A 67 -9.77 -17.11 -6.73
C LYS A 67 -9.89 -15.62 -6.94
N GLY A 68 -8.88 -15.04 -7.59
CA GLY A 68 -8.88 -13.65 -8.06
C GLY A 68 -9.73 -13.50 -9.33
N PHE A 69 -9.97 -12.25 -9.67
CA PHE A 69 -10.51 -11.92 -10.98
C PHE A 69 -9.36 -11.98 -12.00
N ARG A 70 -9.50 -12.78 -13.03
CA ARG A 70 -8.52 -12.86 -14.10
C ARG A 70 -8.79 -11.75 -15.11
N PHE A 71 -7.93 -10.73 -15.11
CA PHE A 71 -8.04 -9.65 -16.08
C PHE A 71 -7.74 -10.13 -17.49
N PRO A 72 -8.51 -9.70 -18.50
CA PRO A 72 -8.27 -10.08 -19.89
C PRO A 72 -6.98 -9.40 -20.39
N GLU A 73 -6.13 -10.16 -21.04
CA GLU A 73 -4.96 -9.62 -21.72
C GLU A 73 -5.43 -8.89 -23.00
N ASN A 74 -5.66 -7.57 -22.88
CA ASN A 74 -6.01 -6.72 -24.02
C ASN A 74 -4.71 -6.16 -24.64
N ALA A 75 -4.02 -7.00 -25.41
CA ALA A 75 -2.68 -6.70 -25.90
C ALA A 75 -2.62 -5.42 -26.76
N VAL A 76 -3.64 -5.16 -27.59
CA VAL A 76 -3.66 -4.02 -28.50
C VAL A 76 -3.77 -2.70 -27.74
N MET A 77 -4.80 -2.57 -26.88
CA MET A 77 -5.02 -1.31 -26.13
C MET A 77 -3.90 -1.07 -25.10
N MET A 78 -3.38 -2.14 -24.49
CA MET A 78 -2.21 -2.02 -23.60
C MET A 78 -0.99 -1.54 -24.35
N GLN A 79 -0.72 -2.07 -25.55
CA GLN A 79 0.43 -1.65 -26.38
C GLN A 79 0.31 -0.18 -26.78
N GLU A 80 -0.88 0.27 -27.23
CA GLU A 80 -1.12 1.69 -27.55
C GLU A 80 -0.87 2.58 -26.33
N PHE A 81 -1.27 2.15 -25.14
CA PHE A 81 -1.00 2.88 -23.91
C PHE A 81 0.50 2.89 -23.56
N GLU A 82 1.21 1.77 -23.74
CA GLU A 82 2.65 1.66 -23.51
C GLU A 82 3.42 2.53 -24.50
N ASP A 83 3.11 2.48 -25.79
CA ASP A 83 3.76 3.26 -26.85
C ASP A 83 3.56 4.80 -26.70
N ALA A 84 2.48 5.22 -26.08
CA ALA A 84 2.22 6.62 -25.76
C ALA A 84 3.05 7.15 -24.57
N PHE A 85 3.87 6.33 -23.95
CA PHE A 85 4.75 6.78 -22.86
C PHE A 85 5.95 7.57 -23.44
N GLN A 86 6.19 8.75 -22.91
CA GLN A 86 7.16 9.71 -23.49
C GLN A 86 8.62 9.43 -23.12
N TYR A 87 8.88 8.44 -22.28
CA TYR A 87 10.21 8.09 -21.79
C TYR A 87 10.52 6.63 -22.12
N GLU A 88 11.81 6.30 -22.15
CA GLU A 88 12.25 4.90 -22.22
C GLU A 88 12.17 4.24 -20.84
N GLU A 89 11.58 3.07 -20.78
CA GLU A 89 11.50 2.28 -19.55
C GLU A 89 12.87 1.68 -19.22
N THR A 90 13.17 1.64 -17.93
CA THR A 90 14.33 0.88 -17.45
C THR A 90 14.05 -0.62 -17.50
N PRO A 91 15.08 -1.49 -17.56
CA PRO A 91 14.89 -2.94 -17.52
C PRO A 91 14.11 -3.41 -16.32
N ASP A 92 14.27 -2.78 -15.15
CA ASP A 92 13.57 -3.11 -13.91
C ASP A 92 12.09 -2.72 -13.97
N GLN A 93 11.77 -1.59 -14.62
CA GLN A 93 10.37 -1.20 -14.87
C GLN A 93 9.68 -2.20 -15.78
N LEU A 94 10.32 -2.60 -16.89
CA LEU A 94 9.77 -3.59 -17.82
C LEU A 94 9.53 -4.95 -17.12
N SER A 95 10.50 -5.41 -16.34
CA SER A 95 10.36 -6.63 -15.55
C SER A 95 9.19 -6.54 -14.57
N SER A 96 9.09 -5.44 -13.82
CA SER A 96 8.01 -5.21 -12.85
C SER A 96 6.64 -5.14 -13.53
N ILE A 97 6.53 -4.47 -14.67
CA ILE A 97 5.29 -4.40 -15.46
C ILE A 97 4.86 -5.78 -15.93
N ALA A 98 5.81 -6.56 -16.48
CA ALA A 98 5.54 -7.92 -16.97
C ALA A 98 5.05 -8.85 -15.83
N GLU A 99 5.68 -8.77 -14.66
CA GLU A 99 5.31 -9.57 -13.50
C GLU A 99 3.94 -9.17 -12.94
N ILE A 100 3.63 -7.87 -12.82
CA ILE A 100 2.32 -7.39 -12.38
C ILE A 100 1.24 -7.83 -13.36
N LYS A 101 1.48 -7.68 -14.66
CA LYS A 101 0.55 -8.12 -15.71
C LYS A 101 0.29 -9.63 -15.62
N ALA A 102 1.34 -10.44 -15.44
CA ALA A 102 1.20 -11.88 -15.27
C ALA A 102 0.37 -12.26 -14.04
N ASP A 103 0.58 -11.57 -12.90
CA ASP A 103 -0.21 -11.80 -11.69
C ASP A 103 -1.67 -11.44 -11.91
N MET A 104 -1.99 -10.25 -12.44
CA MET A 104 -3.36 -9.78 -12.68
C MET A 104 -4.10 -10.64 -13.72
N CYS A 105 -3.40 -11.21 -14.68
CA CYS A 105 -3.97 -12.15 -15.66
C CYS A 105 -4.06 -13.60 -15.15
N SER A 106 -3.68 -13.85 -13.90
CA SER A 106 -3.80 -15.17 -13.26
C SER A 106 -5.12 -15.33 -12.50
N ASP A 107 -5.39 -16.55 -12.03
CA ASP A 107 -6.56 -16.85 -11.20
C ASP A 107 -6.35 -16.52 -9.71
N LYS A 108 -5.22 -15.90 -9.34
CA LYS A 108 -4.87 -15.60 -7.95
C LYS A 108 -5.03 -14.12 -7.68
N VAL A 109 -5.44 -13.78 -6.46
CA VAL A 109 -5.45 -12.39 -6.01
C VAL A 109 -4.01 -11.90 -5.85
N MET A 110 -3.63 -10.88 -6.61
CA MET A 110 -2.29 -10.27 -6.53
C MET A 110 -2.11 -9.52 -5.21
N ASP A 111 -0.95 -9.69 -4.56
CA ASP A 111 -0.45 -8.84 -3.48
C ASP A 111 1.04 -8.61 -3.68
N ARG A 112 1.36 -7.57 -4.41
CA ARG A 112 2.72 -7.30 -4.86
C ARG A 112 3.26 -6.02 -4.25
N LEU A 113 4.52 -6.07 -3.86
CA LEU A 113 5.28 -4.91 -3.39
C LEU A 113 6.23 -4.44 -4.50
N LEU A 114 6.05 -3.21 -4.96
CA LEU A 114 6.93 -2.53 -5.89
C LEU A 114 7.87 -1.61 -5.12
N CYS A 115 9.13 -2.00 -5.01
CA CYS A 115 10.18 -1.21 -4.37
C CYS A 115 11.02 -0.48 -5.42
N GLY A 116 11.36 0.77 -5.15
CA GLY A 116 12.24 1.56 -6.00
C GLY A 116 12.39 2.96 -5.44
N ASP A 117 13.51 3.61 -5.67
CA ASP A 117 13.79 4.94 -5.16
C ASP A 117 12.81 6.01 -5.67
N VAL A 118 12.83 7.18 -5.04
CA VAL A 118 12.02 8.33 -5.46
C VAL A 118 12.46 8.76 -6.87
N GLY A 119 11.49 8.98 -7.76
CA GLY A 119 11.76 9.40 -9.14
C GLY A 119 11.99 8.25 -10.14
N TYR A 120 12.04 7.00 -9.71
CA TYR A 120 12.24 5.82 -10.58
C TYR A 120 10.96 5.32 -11.29
N GLY A 121 9.96 6.18 -11.44
CA GLY A 121 8.81 5.90 -12.31
C GLY A 121 7.81 4.86 -11.79
N LYS A 122 7.81 4.53 -10.48
CA LYS A 122 6.82 3.61 -9.88
C LYS A 122 5.37 3.95 -10.24
N THR A 123 5.08 5.25 -10.38
CA THR A 123 3.76 5.73 -10.76
C THR A 123 3.32 5.23 -12.13
N GLU A 124 4.22 5.22 -13.13
CA GLU A 124 3.88 4.69 -14.46
C GLU A 124 3.55 3.20 -14.40
N VAL A 125 4.32 2.41 -13.64
CA VAL A 125 4.04 0.98 -13.43
C VAL A 125 2.64 0.78 -12.83
N ALA A 126 2.28 1.60 -11.83
CA ALA A 126 0.97 1.55 -11.21
C ALA A 126 -0.16 1.99 -12.16
N LEU A 127 0.07 3.00 -13.01
CA LEU A 127 -0.93 3.45 -13.99
C LEU A 127 -1.17 2.40 -15.07
N ARG A 128 -0.16 1.63 -15.48
CA ARG A 128 -0.33 0.49 -16.39
C ARG A 128 -1.16 -0.63 -15.75
N ALA A 129 -0.93 -0.93 -14.48
CA ALA A 129 -1.78 -1.87 -13.74
C ALA A 129 -3.23 -1.36 -13.62
N ALA A 130 -3.41 -0.07 -13.32
CA ALA A 130 -4.73 0.55 -13.25
C ALA A 130 -5.45 0.52 -14.63
N TYR A 131 -4.72 0.73 -15.72
CA TYR A 131 -5.30 0.63 -17.06
C TYR A 131 -5.75 -0.80 -17.40
N LEU A 132 -4.94 -1.80 -17.07
CA LEU A 132 -5.31 -3.20 -17.23
C LEU A 132 -6.60 -3.54 -16.45
N CYS A 133 -6.72 -3.00 -15.22
CA CYS A 133 -7.92 -3.14 -14.41
C CYS A 133 -9.15 -2.54 -15.09
N VAL A 134 -9.03 -1.32 -15.64
CA VAL A 134 -10.11 -0.62 -16.36
C VAL A 134 -10.49 -1.37 -17.64
N LEU A 135 -9.53 -1.87 -18.41
CA LEU A 135 -9.78 -2.69 -19.59
C LEU A 135 -10.53 -4.00 -19.25
N GLY A 136 -10.37 -4.50 -18.03
CA GLY A 136 -11.13 -5.61 -17.48
C GLY A 136 -12.54 -5.24 -17.00
N GLY A 137 -12.96 -3.99 -17.16
CA GLY A 137 -14.28 -3.49 -16.75
C GLY A 137 -14.42 -3.23 -15.26
N LYS A 138 -13.30 -3.14 -14.50
CA LYS A 138 -13.30 -2.89 -13.07
C LYS A 138 -12.72 -1.53 -12.72
N GLN A 139 -13.02 -1.06 -11.51
CA GLN A 139 -12.50 0.20 -10.98
C GLN A 139 -11.15 -0.01 -10.33
N ALA A 140 -10.26 0.99 -10.43
CA ALA A 140 -9.01 1.04 -9.71
C ALA A 140 -9.01 2.19 -8.68
N ALA A 141 -8.44 1.95 -7.50
CA ALA A 141 -8.25 2.96 -6.46
C ALA A 141 -6.75 3.16 -6.20
N ILE A 142 -6.29 4.41 -6.21
CA ILE A 142 -4.91 4.78 -5.85
C ILE A 142 -4.94 5.59 -4.57
N MET A 143 -4.35 5.05 -3.52
CA MET A 143 -4.37 5.64 -2.19
C MET A 143 -3.00 6.19 -1.79
N CYS A 144 -2.98 7.47 -1.39
CA CYS A 144 -1.78 8.21 -1.04
C CYS A 144 -1.82 8.67 0.41
N PRO A 145 -0.68 8.80 1.11
CA PRO A 145 -0.64 9.19 2.52
C PRO A 145 -0.95 10.67 2.74
N SER A 146 -0.81 11.51 1.72
CA SER A 146 -1.06 12.95 1.84
C SER A 146 -1.91 13.50 0.69
N THR A 147 -2.58 14.62 0.95
CA THR A 147 -3.40 15.31 -0.05
C THR A 147 -2.55 15.86 -1.20
N ILE A 148 -1.32 16.29 -0.92
CA ILE A 148 -0.40 16.82 -1.94
C ILE A 148 -0.02 15.71 -2.92
N LEU A 149 0.36 14.54 -2.42
CA LEU A 149 0.66 13.37 -3.27
C LEU A 149 -0.56 12.91 -4.06
N SER A 150 -1.75 12.93 -3.45
CA SER A 150 -3.00 12.63 -4.14
C SER A 150 -3.26 13.60 -5.32
N GLU A 151 -2.96 14.90 -5.17
CA GLU A 151 -3.07 15.86 -6.27
C GLU A 151 -2.03 15.59 -7.37
N GLN A 152 -0.79 15.27 -7.00
CA GLN A 152 0.25 14.95 -7.98
C GLN A 152 -0.12 13.70 -8.79
N HIS A 153 -0.51 12.62 -8.12
CA HIS A 153 -0.96 11.41 -8.81
C HIS A 153 -2.18 11.64 -9.69
N TYR A 154 -3.14 12.46 -9.22
CA TYR A 154 -4.32 12.81 -9.99
C TYR A 154 -3.94 13.56 -11.28
N ASN A 155 -3.10 14.58 -11.19
CA ASN A 155 -2.67 15.36 -12.36
C ASN A 155 -1.88 14.48 -13.34
N THR A 156 -0.99 13.63 -12.84
CA THR A 156 -0.23 12.68 -13.66
C THR A 156 -1.15 11.68 -14.35
N ALA A 157 -2.12 11.13 -13.64
CA ALA A 157 -3.07 10.19 -14.20
C ALA A 157 -3.98 10.85 -15.25
N CYS A 158 -4.51 12.07 -14.98
CA CYS A 158 -5.31 12.81 -15.96
C CYS A 158 -4.53 13.05 -17.25
N ALA A 159 -3.26 13.47 -17.14
CA ALA A 159 -2.42 13.69 -18.32
C ALA A 159 -2.15 12.39 -19.08
N ARG A 160 -1.87 11.30 -18.33
CA ARG A 160 -1.51 10.00 -18.93
C ARG A 160 -2.69 9.30 -19.60
N PHE A 161 -3.91 9.52 -19.10
CA PHE A 161 -5.14 8.91 -19.62
C PHE A 161 -5.96 9.82 -20.56
N ALA A 162 -5.45 11.01 -20.90
CA ALA A 162 -6.20 12.02 -21.65
C ALA A 162 -6.83 11.48 -22.96
N ASP A 163 -6.10 10.64 -23.67
CA ASP A 163 -6.49 10.12 -24.99
C ASP A 163 -7.08 8.68 -24.92
N PHE A 164 -7.23 8.11 -23.72
CA PHE A 164 -7.61 6.70 -23.54
C PHE A 164 -9.03 6.50 -23.04
N GLY A 165 -9.83 7.57 -22.92
CA GLY A 165 -11.24 7.49 -22.54
C GLY A 165 -11.48 7.05 -21.09
N VAL A 166 -10.46 7.05 -20.24
CA VAL A 166 -10.53 6.66 -18.82
C VAL A 166 -10.98 7.84 -17.96
N ARG A 167 -11.98 7.62 -17.15
CA ARG A 167 -12.54 8.65 -16.25
C ARG A 167 -11.82 8.62 -14.92
N VAL A 168 -10.89 9.56 -14.73
CA VAL A 168 -10.10 9.71 -13.51
C VAL A 168 -10.73 10.78 -12.62
N GLU A 169 -10.93 10.47 -11.34
CA GLU A 169 -11.42 11.43 -10.35
C GLU A 169 -10.61 11.35 -9.06
N LYS A 170 -10.73 12.39 -8.21
CA LYS A 170 -10.04 12.44 -6.91
C LYS A 170 -11.02 12.60 -5.78
N LEU A 171 -10.66 12.05 -4.61
CA LEU A 171 -11.41 12.21 -3.37
C LEU A 171 -10.47 12.59 -2.23
N ASN A 172 -10.44 13.88 -1.89
CA ASN A 172 -9.62 14.42 -0.83
C ASN A 172 -10.30 15.61 -0.13
N ARG A 173 -9.67 16.12 0.93
CA ARG A 173 -10.22 17.22 1.75
C ARG A 173 -10.33 18.58 1.03
N PHE A 174 -9.71 18.75 -0.14
CA PHE A 174 -9.81 20.01 -0.89
C PHE A 174 -11.11 20.13 -1.67
N LYS A 175 -11.81 19.01 -1.91
CA LYS A 175 -13.15 19.05 -2.48
C LYS A 175 -14.16 19.50 -1.43
N SER A 176 -15.09 20.37 -1.82
CA SER A 176 -16.23 20.75 -0.99
C SER A 176 -17.11 19.51 -0.65
N PRO A 177 -17.89 19.54 0.44
CA PRO A 177 -18.78 18.43 0.78
C PRO A 177 -19.73 18.03 -0.35
N LYS A 178 -20.24 19.01 -1.10
CA LYS A 178 -21.14 18.79 -2.25
C LYS A 178 -20.42 18.07 -3.39
N GLU A 179 -19.19 18.47 -3.69
CA GLU A 179 -18.37 17.80 -4.71
C GLU A 179 -17.97 16.39 -4.29
N GLN A 180 -17.66 16.19 -3.01
CA GLN A 180 -17.40 14.84 -2.49
C GLN A 180 -18.61 13.93 -2.66
N GLN A 181 -19.82 14.39 -2.30
CA GLN A 181 -21.05 13.63 -2.49
C GLN A 181 -21.30 13.29 -3.96
N LYS A 182 -21.05 14.23 -4.87
CA LYS A 182 -21.15 13.98 -6.32
C LYS A 182 -20.17 12.89 -6.75
N THR A 183 -18.90 13.00 -6.33
CA THR A 183 -17.86 12.01 -6.65
C THR A 183 -18.22 10.63 -6.09
N LEU A 184 -18.72 10.55 -4.84
CA LEU A 184 -19.13 9.29 -4.22
C LEU A 184 -20.28 8.62 -4.97
N LYS A 185 -21.25 9.42 -5.44
CA LYS A 185 -22.36 8.90 -6.25
C LYS A 185 -21.84 8.36 -7.59
N MET A 186 -21.03 9.13 -8.32
CA MET A 186 -20.44 8.70 -9.58
C MET A 186 -19.58 7.43 -9.43
N LEU A 187 -18.86 7.30 -8.30
CA LEU A 187 -18.07 6.10 -8.00
C LEU A 187 -18.96 4.87 -7.80
N ALA A 188 -20.05 5.03 -7.06
CA ALA A 188 -21.01 3.96 -6.79
C ALA A 188 -21.84 3.57 -8.03
N ASP A 189 -22.08 4.51 -8.93
CA ASP A 189 -22.81 4.29 -10.19
C ASP A 189 -21.92 3.70 -11.30
N GLY A 190 -20.57 3.59 -11.07
CA GLY A 190 -19.62 3.08 -12.07
C GLY A 190 -19.18 4.12 -13.10
N ASP A 191 -19.44 5.41 -12.84
CA ASP A 191 -19.06 6.52 -13.73
C ASP A 191 -17.62 6.99 -13.55
N ILE A 192 -16.85 6.39 -12.64
CA ILE A 192 -15.44 6.64 -12.39
C ILE A 192 -14.68 5.34 -12.57
N ASP A 193 -13.66 5.34 -13.40
CA ASP A 193 -12.83 4.18 -13.68
C ASP A 193 -11.64 4.12 -12.72
N ILE A 194 -11.01 5.27 -12.44
CA ILE A 194 -9.88 5.39 -11.51
C ILE A 194 -10.18 6.49 -10.49
N ILE A 195 -10.14 6.14 -9.21
CA ILE A 195 -10.26 7.10 -8.11
C ILE A 195 -8.94 7.26 -7.38
N ILE A 196 -8.50 8.50 -7.15
CA ILE A 196 -7.26 8.81 -6.46
C ILE A 196 -7.57 9.60 -5.19
N GLY A 197 -7.06 9.15 -4.04
CA GLY A 197 -7.38 9.81 -2.79
C GLY A 197 -6.44 9.49 -1.64
N THR A 198 -6.81 9.99 -0.48
CA THR A 198 -6.13 9.71 0.78
C THR A 198 -6.89 8.61 1.54
N HIS A 199 -6.59 8.43 2.83
CA HIS A 199 -7.35 7.56 3.74
C HIS A 199 -8.88 7.81 3.72
N ARG A 200 -9.34 8.92 3.14
CA ARG A 200 -10.76 9.21 2.89
C ARG A 200 -11.44 8.12 2.05
N LEU A 201 -10.68 7.42 1.19
CA LEU A 201 -11.19 6.29 0.41
C LEU A 201 -11.57 5.06 1.27
N LEU A 202 -11.12 5.00 2.55
CA LEU A 202 -11.45 3.93 3.49
C LEU A 202 -12.67 4.25 4.38
N SER A 203 -13.34 5.37 4.16
CA SER A 203 -14.51 5.76 4.94
C SER A 203 -15.72 4.92 4.55
N ASP A 204 -16.60 4.66 5.50
CA ASP A 204 -17.71 3.72 5.36
C ASP A 204 -18.79 4.17 4.35
N ASP A 205 -18.79 5.46 3.99
CA ASP A 205 -19.66 6.05 2.96
C ASP A 205 -19.11 5.91 1.54
N VAL A 206 -17.87 5.43 1.38
CA VAL A 206 -17.26 5.17 0.07
C VAL A 206 -17.69 3.79 -0.40
N LYS A 207 -18.44 3.76 -1.50
CA LYS A 207 -18.89 2.54 -2.13
C LYS A 207 -18.38 2.50 -3.57
N PHE A 208 -17.70 1.43 -3.91
CA PHE A 208 -17.29 1.14 -5.28
C PHE A 208 -18.37 0.35 -5.99
N TYR A 209 -18.52 0.58 -7.29
CA TYR A 209 -19.37 -0.26 -8.13
C TYR A 209 -18.77 -1.66 -8.28
N ASP A 210 -17.52 -1.75 -8.71
CA ASP A 210 -16.77 -3.00 -8.83
C ASP A 210 -15.26 -2.73 -8.76
N LEU A 211 -14.70 -2.70 -7.54
CA LEU A 211 -13.29 -2.46 -7.31
C LEU A 211 -12.47 -3.72 -7.66
N GLY A 212 -11.51 -3.60 -8.57
CA GLY A 212 -10.63 -4.70 -8.98
C GLY A 212 -9.17 -4.54 -8.56
N LEU A 213 -8.70 -3.29 -8.41
CA LEU A 213 -7.31 -3.00 -8.05
C LEU A 213 -7.23 -1.91 -6.98
N LEU A 214 -6.44 -2.16 -5.95
CA LEU A 214 -6.02 -1.16 -4.96
C LEU A 214 -4.52 -0.92 -5.07
N VAL A 215 -4.13 0.29 -5.41
CA VAL A 215 -2.73 0.75 -5.36
C VAL A 215 -2.51 1.54 -4.08
N LEU A 216 -1.49 1.18 -3.30
CA LEU A 216 -1.11 1.86 -2.06
C LEU A 216 0.26 2.52 -2.25
N ASP A 217 0.31 3.84 -2.15
CA ASP A 217 1.57 4.56 -2.14
C ASP A 217 2.03 4.80 -0.70
N GLU A 218 3.28 4.39 -0.40
CA GLU A 218 3.91 4.56 0.92
C GLU A 218 3.02 4.02 2.09
N GLU A 219 2.59 2.76 2.00
CA GLU A 219 1.67 2.12 2.97
C GLU A 219 2.15 2.25 4.42
N GLN A 220 3.46 2.32 4.68
CA GLN A 220 4.02 2.47 6.01
C GLN A 220 3.59 3.76 6.72
N ARG A 221 3.18 4.78 5.97
CA ARG A 221 2.71 6.07 6.50
C ARG A 221 1.23 6.06 6.93
N PHE A 222 0.50 4.99 6.67
CA PHE A 222 -0.89 4.86 7.15
C PHE A 222 -0.93 4.43 8.62
N GLY A 223 -1.88 4.97 9.37
CA GLY A 223 -2.13 4.59 10.76
C GLY A 223 -2.64 3.15 10.90
N VAL A 224 -2.56 2.60 12.10
CA VAL A 224 -2.94 1.21 12.41
C VAL A 224 -4.38 0.90 12.00
N GLU A 225 -5.32 1.80 12.31
CA GLU A 225 -6.74 1.64 11.97
C GLU A 225 -6.97 1.56 10.45
N HIS A 226 -6.26 2.40 9.68
CA HIS A 226 -6.34 2.37 8.22
C HIS A 226 -5.76 1.07 7.66
N LYS A 227 -4.65 0.58 8.22
CA LYS A 227 -4.05 -0.71 7.83
C LYS A 227 -4.99 -1.89 8.05
N GLU A 228 -5.77 -1.89 9.14
CA GLU A 228 -6.77 -2.94 9.38
C GLU A 228 -7.89 -2.90 8.33
N LYS A 229 -8.42 -1.72 7.99
CA LYS A 229 -9.41 -1.58 6.91
C LYS A 229 -8.85 -2.02 5.55
N ILE A 230 -7.61 -1.65 5.25
CA ILE A 230 -6.92 -2.08 4.02
C ILE A 230 -6.80 -3.61 3.96
N LYS A 231 -6.47 -4.28 5.06
CA LYS A 231 -6.39 -5.76 5.09
C LYS A 231 -7.70 -6.42 4.67
N HIS A 232 -8.83 -5.89 5.10
CA HIS A 232 -10.15 -6.43 4.70
C HIS A 232 -10.39 -6.25 3.20
N ILE A 233 -10.06 -5.09 2.65
CA ILE A 233 -10.21 -4.81 1.22
C ILE A 233 -9.28 -5.70 0.39
N LYS A 234 -8.02 -5.87 0.81
CA LYS A 234 -7.01 -6.70 0.15
C LYS A 234 -7.40 -8.18 -0.02
N ASN A 235 -8.37 -8.68 0.73
CA ASN A 235 -8.73 -10.09 0.69
C ASN A 235 -9.35 -10.55 -0.63
N ASP A 236 -10.03 -9.67 -1.34
CA ASP A 236 -10.88 -10.03 -2.48
C ASP A 236 -10.47 -9.33 -3.78
N ILE A 237 -9.50 -8.41 -3.73
CA ILE A 237 -9.06 -7.62 -4.89
C ILE A 237 -7.53 -7.60 -5.00
N ASP A 238 -7.05 -7.35 -6.20
CA ASP A 238 -5.62 -7.17 -6.46
C ASP A 238 -5.07 -5.95 -5.74
N CYS A 239 -3.89 -6.09 -5.15
CA CYS A 239 -3.21 -5.03 -4.43
C CYS A 239 -1.76 -4.86 -4.91
N LEU A 240 -1.43 -3.61 -5.25
CA LEU A 240 -0.08 -3.18 -5.57
C LEU A 240 0.37 -2.15 -4.53
N THR A 241 1.34 -2.48 -3.71
CA THR A 241 1.95 -1.53 -2.76
C THR A 241 3.23 -0.97 -3.35
N MET A 242 3.37 0.35 -3.36
CA MET A 242 4.57 1.06 -3.82
C MET A 242 5.30 1.67 -2.63
N THR A 243 6.62 1.54 -2.57
CA THR A 243 7.44 2.20 -1.55
C THR A 243 8.86 2.48 -2.05
N ALA A 244 9.47 3.55 -1.49
CA ALA A 244 10.89 3.82 -1.68
C ALA A 244 11.75 3.09 -0.63
N THR A 245 11.19 2.76 0.51
CA THR A 245 11.90 2.11 1.62
C THR A 245 11.21 0.80 1.97
N PRO A 246 11.70 -0.35 1.52
CA PRO A 246 11.20 -1.64 1.99
C PRO A 246 11.49 -1.76 3.50
N ILE A 247 10.48 -2.11 4.28
CA ILE A 247 10.58 -2.36 5.73
C ILE A 247 10.76 -3.86 5.94
#